data_225d7f2a7cd10f5acae5b3ff8956cc03
#
_entry.id   225d7f2a7cd10f5acae5b3ff8956cc03
#
_cell.length_a   1.000
_cell.length_b   1.000
_cell.length_c   1.000
_cell.angle_alpha   90.00
_cell.angle_beta   90.00
_cell.angle_gamma   90.00
#
_symmetry.space_group_name_H-M   'P 1'
#
loop_
_entity.id
_entity.type
_entity.pdbx_description
1 polymer ?
#
loop_
_entity_poly.entity_id
_entity_poly.type
_entity_poly.pdbx_seq_one_letter_code
_entity_poly.pdbx_strand_id
1 'polypeptide(L)'
;LVYIDPHALLAASLPELQQAGQRFRRYTSGLVRLLQVSGRSDDVFYSEVLKELNAKDLGVHFSHAISRGVCGMRPDVSAAVTAAARKFVRAGITDMELFPLLAVLEGVEMKRAGGMIAKVILPNLFAYTERVVAELKLTSGLYHFMGKNYQVPFHPLDSKPIVLMPCELLSLKPVAYNWSETDLISEDNDVVKMMVTPQLGKDWRNAFENCFPALIKKVMLMHPSLMSDLIRLYRAKPGAAVSASLVV
;
A
#
# COMPACT_ATOMS: atom_id res chain seq x y z
N LEU A 1 -3.61 -12.86 9.45
CA LEU A 1 -2.86 -12.09 8.45
C LEU A 1 -2.63 -10.70 8.99
N VAL A 2 -1.40 -10.22 8.89
CA VAL A 2 -1.01 -8.89 9.37
C VAL A 2 -0.65 -8.04 8.15
N TYR A 3 -1.00 -6.76 8.18
CA TYR A 3 -0.82 -5.82 7.07
C TYR A 3 0.02 -4.62 7.52
N ILE A 4 0.79 -4.03 6.62
CA ILE A 4 1.41 -2.73 6.88
C ILE A 4 0.35 -1.65 6.63
N ASP A 5 0.13 -0.82 7.66
CA ASP A 5 -0.75 0.33 7.55
C ASP A 5 0.04 1.58 7.10
N PRO A 6 -0.27 2.17 5.94
CA PRO A 6 0.37 3.39 5.49
C PRO A 6 0.22 4.57 6.47
N HIS A 7 -0.89 4.63 7.21
CA HIS A 7 -1.11 5.67 8.21
C HIS A 7 -0.19 5.52 9.41
N ALA A 8 0.11 4.28 9.81
CA ALA A 8 1.05 4.00 10.89
C ALA A 8 2.45 4.54 10.58
N LEU A 9 2.84 4.60 9.30
CA LEU A 9 4.10 5.24 8.90
C LEU A 9 4.17 6.73 9.23
N LEU A 10 3.02 7.42 9.22
CA LEU A 10 2.96 8.86 9.50
C LEU A 10 2.95 9.15 10.99
N ALA A 11 2.48 8.20 11.78
CA ALA A 11 2.37 8.28 13.24
C ALA A 11 3.49 7.52 13.96
N ALA A 12 4.43 6.92 13.21
CA ALA A 12 5.49 6.08 13.77
C ALA A 12 6.35 6.83 14.79
N SER A 13 6.50 6.24 15.96
CA SER A 13 7.27 6.81 17.08
C SER A 13 8.73 6.38 17.06
N LEU A 14 9.04 5.23 16.46
CA LEU A 14 10.41 4.69 16.39
C LEU A 14 11.33 5.60 15.57
N PRO A 15 12.53 5.91 16.05
CA PRO A 15 13.48 6.83 15.39
C PRO A 15 13.79 6.44 13.94
N GLU A 16 13.96 5.15 13.67
CA GLU A 16 14.26 4.63 12.34
C GLU A 16 13.10 4.85 11.36
N LEU A 17 11.88 4.94 11.87
CA LEU A 17 10.67 5.08 11.07
C LEU A 17 10.21 6.53 10.87
N GLN A 18 10.76 7.48 11.61
CA GLN A 18 10.37 8.91 11.52
C GLN A 18 10.46 9.46 10.10
N GLN A 19 11.43 8.99 9.30
CA GLN A 19 11.59 9.40 7.91
C GLN A 19 10.91 8.45 6.90
N ALA A 20 10.39 7.31 7.37
CA ALA A 20 9.81 6.29 6.49
C ALA A 20 8.57 6.82 5.78
N GLY A 21 7.68 7.51 6.49
CA GLY A 21 6.49 8.15 5.91
C GLY A 21 6.85 9.18 4.84
N GLN A 22 7.86 10.03 5.08
CA GLN A 22 8.34 11.00 4.09
C GLN A 22 8.94 10.29 2.85
N ARG A 23 9.67 9.20 3.06
CA ARG A 23 10.23 8.40 1.97
C ARG A 23 9.11 7.80 1.11
N PHE A 24 8.09 7.24 1.74
CA PHE A 24 6.94 6.70 1.05
C PHE A 24 6.17 7.79 0.26
N ARG A 25 5.95 8.95 0.88
CA ARG A 25 5.35 10.11 0.18
C ARG A 25 6.15 10.56 -1.04
N ARG A 26 7.47 10.64 -0.94
CA ARG A 26 8.34 11.00 -2.08
C ARG A 26 8.22 9.97 -3.20
N TYR A 27 8.19 8.69 -2.86
CA TYR A 27 8.03 7.60 -3.82
C TYR A 27 6.70 7.72 -4.58
N THR A 28 5.57 7.78 -3.88
CA THR A 28 4.25 7.87 -4.51
C THR A 28 4.06 9.18 -5.28
N SER A 29 4.56 10.30 -4.75
CA SER A 29 4.59 11.57 -5.48
C SER A 29 5.44 11.50 -6.74
N GLY A 30 6.53 10.74 -6.72
CA GLY A 30 7.36 10.47 -7.92
C GLY A 30 6.56 9.73 -8.99
N LEU A 31 5.83 8.67 -8.61
CA LEU A 31 4.96 7.94 -9.54
C LEU A 31 3.87 8.84 -10.14
N VAL A 32 3.24 9.67 -9.32
CA VAL A 32 2.24 10.64 -9.79
C VAL A 32 2.84 11.60 -10.80
N ARG A 33 4.02 12.18 -10.53
CA ARG A 33 4.72 13.08 -11.45
C ARG A 33 5.07 12.42 -12.78
N LEU A 34 5.53 11.16 -12.75
CA LEU A 34 5.77 10.41 -13.98
C LEU A 34 4.48 10.28 -14.82
N LEU A 35 3.33 10.02 -14.18
CA LEU A 35 2.05 9.94 -14.87
C LEU A 35 1.53 11.31 -15.35
N GLN A 36 1.86 12.41 -14.65
CA GLN A 36 1.51 13.76 -15.09
C GLN A 36 2.21 14.14 -16.40
N VAL A 37 3.50 13.77 -16.55
CA VAL A 37 4.28 14.05 -17.75
C VAL A 37 4.09 12.99 -18.84
N SER A 38 3.54 11.83 -18.51
CA SER A 38 3.26 10.77 -19.47
C SER A 38 2.21 11.22 -20.48
N GLY A 39 2.60 11.39 -21.72
CA GLY A 39 1.69 11.71 -22.82
C GLY A 39 0.87 10.51 -23.29
N ARG A 40 1.49 9.33 -23.37
CA ARG A 40 0.93 8.09 -23.93
C ARG A 40 1.19 6.91 -23.02
N SER A 41 0.43 5.81 -23.20
CA SER A 41 0.59 4.59 -22.42
C SER A 41 1.81 3.74 -22.82
N ASP A 42 2.51 4.12 -23.87
CA ASP A 42 3.69 3.45 -24.40
C ASP A 42 4.98 4.28 -24.21
N ASP A 43 4.90 5.43 -23.52
CA ASP A 43 6.07 6.26 -23.28
C ASP A 43 6.96 5.76 -22.12
N VAL A 44 8.18 6.31 -22.06
CA VAL A 44 9.17 5.92 -21.06
C VAL A 44 8.69 6.19 -19.63
N PHE A 45 7.95 7.26 -19.39
CA PHE A 45 7.48 7.64 -18.06
C PHE A 45 6.42 6.66 -17.55
N TYR A 46 5.49 6.25 -18.42
CA TYR A 46 4.49 5.23 -18.10
C TYR A 46 5.16 3.87 -17.83
N SER A 47 6.12 3.49 -18.65
CA SER A 47 6.88 2.26 -18.49
C SER A 47 7.66 2.23 -17.18
N GLU A 48 8.21 3.37 -16.74
CA GLU A 48 8.93 3.45 -15.46
C GLU A 48 7.96 3.25 -14.27
N VAL A 49 6.74 3.80 -14.31
CA VAL A 49 5.72 3.53 -13.29
C VAL A 49 5.39 2.05 -13.22
N LEU A 50 5.19 1.39 -14.37
CA LEU A 50 4.95 -0.06 -14.43
C LEU A 50 6.09 -0.85 -13.80
N LYS A 51 7.34 -0.50 -14.13
CA LYS A 51 8.54 -1.15 -13.61
C LYS A 51 8.67 -0.98 -12.10
N GLU A 52 8.32 0.18 -11.57
CA GLU A 52 8.34 0.44 -10.14
C GLU A 52 7.25 -0.32 -9.38
N LEU A 53 6.07 -0.48 -9.95
CA LEU A 53 4.96 -1.23 -9.34
C LEU A 53 5.11 -2.74 -9.47
N ASN A 54 5.81 -3.24 -10.49
CA ASN A 54 5.99 -4.66 -10.71
C ASN A 54 6.67 -5.37 -9.53
N ALA A 55 6.28 -6.61 -9.31
CA ALA A 55 6.83 -7.45 -8.26
C ALA A 55 8.34 -7.68 -8.47
N LYS A 56 9.09 -7.47 -7.40
CA LYS A 56 10.54 -7.74 -7.36
C LYS A 56 10.85 -8.59 -6.14
N ASP A 57 11.71 -9.59 -6.29
CA ASP A 57 12.31 -10.27 -5.15
C ASP A 57 13.36 -9.32 -4.53
N LEU A 58 13.20 -9.01 -3.28
CA LEU A 58 14.13 -8.16 -2.53
C LEU A 58 15.29 -8.96 -1.92
N GLY A 59 15.26 -10.27 -2.06
CA GLY A 59 16.28 -11.15 -1.50
C GLY A 59 16.29 -11.21 0.03
N VAL A 60 15.17 -10.88 0.69
CA VAL A 60 15.04 -10.86 2.14
C VAL A 60 13.85 -11.68 2.62
N HIS A 61 13.85 -12.08 3.89
CA HIS A 61 12.68 -12.55 4.61
C HIS A 61 12.17 -11.47 5.56
N PHE A 62 10.87 -11.38 5.73
CA PHE A 62 10.28 -10.54 6.77
C PHE A 62 9.85 -11.39 7.96
N SER A 63 10.04 -10.89 9.18
CA SER A 63 9.68 -11.59 10.43
C SER A 63 8.20 -11.92 10.55
N HIS A 64 7.33 -11.22 9.80
CA HIS A 64 5.91 -11.49 9.71
C HIS A 64 5.53 -11.86 8.28
N ALA A 65 4.44 -12.62 8.12
CA ALA A 65 3.94 -13.09 6.83
C ALA A 65 3.31 -11.98 5.95
N ILE A 66 3.98 -10.82 5.86
CA ILE A 66 3.58 -9.68 5.03
C ILE A 66 3.84 -10.00 3.57
N SER A 67 5.00 -10.61 3.33
CA SER A 67 5.48 -10.99 2.01
C SER A 67 6.60 -12.03 2.17
N ARG A 68 6.76 -12.91 1.19
CA ARG A 68 7.90 -13.84 1.13
C ARG A 68 9.14 -13.18 0.49
N GLY A 69 9.41 -11.90 0.80
CA GLY A 69 10.48 -11.14 0.16
C GLY A 69 10.14 -10.63 -1.24
N VAL A 70 9.02 -11.02 -1.81
CA VAL A 70 8.53 -10.52 -3.09
C VAL A 70 7.57 -9.35 -2.85
N CYS A 71 7.99 -8.15 -3.21
CA CYS A 71 7.23 -6.92 -3.03
C CYS A 71 6.81 -6.32 -4.36
N GLY A 72 5.54 -5.92 -4.45
CA GLY A 72 4.96 -5.33 -5.65
C GLY A 72 3.81 -6.14 -6.23
N MET A 73 3.37 -5.74 -7.41
CA MET A 73 2.19 -6.28 -8.10
C MET A 73 2.59 -7.20 -9.24
N ARG A 74 1.68 -8.09 -9.64
CA ARG A 74 1.86 -8.84 -10.89
C ARG A 74 1.77 -7.87 -12.09
N PRO A 75 2.40 -8.18 -13.24
CA PRO A 75 2.42 -7.29 -14.40
C PRO A 75 1.03 -6.86 -14.90
N ASP A 76 0.06 -7.79 -14.91
CA ASP A 76 -1.32 -7.52 -15.31
C ASP A 76 -2.01 -6.51 -14.37
N VAL A 77 -1.79 -6.67 -13.07
CA VAL A 77 -2.36 -5.78 -12.04
C VAL A 77 -1.67 -4.42 -12.03
N SER A 78 -0.33 -4.39 -12.13
CA SER A 78 0.39 -3.11 -12.21
C SER A 78 -0.01 -2.30 -13.45
N ALA A 79 -0.28 -2.96 -14.58
CA ALA A 79 -0.82 -2.32 -15.77
C ALA A 79 -2.20 -1.72 -15.52
N ALA A 80 -3.12 -2.47 -14.88
CA ALA A 80 -4.46 -1.99 -14.56
C ALA A 80 -4.43 -0.81 -13.57
N VAL A 81 -3.63 -0.92 -12.50
CA VAL A 81 -3.42 0.16 -11.51
C VAL A 81 -2.83 1.41 -12.17
N THR A 82 -1.81 1.26 -13.02
CA THR A 82 -1.17 2.39 -13.69
C THR A 82 -2.11 3.08 -14.66
N ALA A 83 -2.90 2.31 -15.43
CA ALA A 83 -3.90 2.85 -16.34
C ALA A 83 -5.00 3.63 -15.60
N ALA A 84 -5.48 3.11 -14.48
CA ALA A 84 -6.44 3.80 -13.61
C ALA A 84 -5.82 5.06 -12.98
N ALA A 85 -4.62 4.94 -12.39
CA ALA A 85 -3.91 6.05 -11.78
C ALA A 85 -3.72 7.21 -12.77
N ARG A 86 -3.34 6.91 -14.01
CA ARG A 86 -3.19 7.94 -15.06
C ARG A 86 -4.48 8.70 -15.33
N LYS A 87 -5.64 8.03 -15.32
CA LYS A 87 -6.93 8.70 -15.51
C LYS A 87 -7.24 9.64 -14.36
N PHE A 88 -7.00 9.23 -13.13
CA PHE A 88 -7.19 10.06 -11.95
C PHE A 88 -6.21 11.24 -11.91
N VAL A 89 -4.94 11.00 -12.22
CA VAL A 89 -3.92 12.05 -12.28
C VAL A 89 -4.28 13.11 -13.33
N ARG A 90 -4.79 12.71 -14.49
CA ARG A 90 -5.28 13.63 -15.52
C ARG A 90 -6.54 14.40 -15.10
N ALA A 91 -7.32 13.84 -14.20
CA ALA A 91 -8.46 14.52 -13.58
C ALA A 91 -8.07 15.40 -12.38
N GLY A 92 -6.77 15.57 -12.11
CA GLY A 92 -6.26 16.42 -11.03
C GLY A 92 -6.07 15.73 -9.68
N ILE A 93 -6.32 14.42 -9.57
CA ILE A 93 -6.12 13.66 -8.34
C ILE A 93 -4.65 13.26 -8.24
N THR A 94 -3.89 13.96 -7.42
CA THR A 94 -2.42 13.79 -7.29
C THR A 94 -2.00 13.29 -5.91
N ASP A 95 -2.93 12.70 -5.19
CA ASP A 95 -2.70 12.27 -3.82
C ASP A 95 -1.83 11.01 -3.72
N MET A 96 -1.05 10.93 -2.64
CA MET A 96 -0.16 9.80 -2.38
C MET A 96 -0.89 8.48 -2.10
N GLU A 97 -2.12 8.55 -1.59
CA GLU A 97 -2.94 7.38 -1.27
C GLU A 97 -3.55 6.73 -2.53
N LEU A 98 -3.44 7.39 -3.67
CA LEU A 98 -4.01 6.93 -4.93
C LEU A 98 -3.55 5.50 -5.29
N PHE A 99 -2.25 5.22 -5.22
CA PHE A 99 -1.73 3.91 -5.62
C PHE A 99 -2.14 2.78 -4.67
N PRO A 100 -2.02 2.92 -3.32
CA PRO A 100 -2.54 1.91 -2.39
C PRO A 100 -4.03 1.61 -2.58
N LEU A 101 -4.85 2.64 -2.73
CA LEU A 101 -6.29 2.47 -2.92
C LEU A 101 -6.64 1.80 -4.25
N LEU A 102 -5.98 2.21 -5.34
CA LEU A 102 -6.18 1.57 -6.65
C LEU A 102 -5.72 0.12 -6.65
N ALA A 103 -4.63 -0.21 -5.96
CA ALA A 103 -4.19 -1.59 -5.82
C ALA A 103 -5.29 -2.48 -5.25
N VAL A 104 -6.00 -1.98 -4.25
CA VAL A 104 -7.13 -2.71 -3.64
C VAL A 104 -8.31 -2.82 -4.59
N LEU A 105 -8.66 -1.74 -5.27
CA LEU A 105 -9.73 -1.75 -6.28
C LEU A 105 -9.46 -2.73 -7.43
N GLU A 106 -8.21 -3.03 -7.71
CA GLU A 106 -7.79 -4.05 -8.68
C GLU A 106 -7.65 -5.46 -8.06
N GLY A 107 -8.12 -5.66 -6.83
CA GLY A 107 -8.09 -6.96 -6.16
C GLY A 107 -6.69 -7.40 -5.72
N VAL A 108 -5.77 -6.46 -5.55
CA VAL A 108 -4.46 -6.78 -4.97
C VAL A 108 -4.64 -7.18 -3.51
N GLU A 109 -4.17 -8.39 -3.18
CA GLU A 109 -4.15 -8.81 -1.80
C GLU A 109 -3.41 -7.79 -0.92
N MET A 110 -3.96 -7.45 0.23
CA MET A 110 -3.41 -6.47 1.17
C MET A 110 -1.94 -6.71 1.52
N LYS A 111 -1.53 -7.98 1.62
CA LYS A 111 -0.12 -8.34 1.83
C LYS A 111 0.81 -7.82 0.72
N ARG A 112 0.32 -7.73 -0.52
CA ARG A 112 1.09 -7.21 -1.66
C ARG A 112 1.15 -5.69 -1.66
N ALA A 113 0.07 -5.02 -1.26
CA ALA A 113 0.07 -3.58 -1.02
C ALA A 113 1.04 -3.23 0.12
N GLY A 114 1.00 -3.97 1.23
CA GLY A 114 1.98 -3.87 2.32
C GLY A 114 3.42 -4.14 1.86
N GLY A 115 3.61 -5.10 0.94
CA GLY A 115 4.91 -5.38 0.33
C GLY A 115 5.48 -4.20 -0.46
N MET A 116 4.65 -3.43 -1.16
CA MET A 116 5.07 -2.21 -1.86
C MET A 116 5.60 -1.16 -0.85
N ILE A 117 4.91 -1.00 0.27
CA ILE A 117 5.35 -0.09 1.34
C ILE A 117 6.68 -0.58 1.92
N ALA A 118 6.76 -1.87 2.29
CA ALA A 118 7.98 -2.47 2.83
C ALA A 118 9.20 -2.27 1.91
N LYS A 119 9.03 -2.43 0.59
CA LYS A 119 10.08 -2.16 -0.41
C LYS A 119 10.64 -0.74 -0.26
N VAL A 120 9.76 0.24 -0.15
CA VAL A 120 10.14 1.65 -0.11
C VAL A 120 10.88 2.01 1.19
N ILE A 121 10.43 1.46 2.32
CA ILE A 121 10.99 1.76 3.64
C ILE A 121 12.05 0.74 4.08
N LEU A 122 12.46 -0.18 3.21
CA LEU A 122 13.39 -1.26 3.54
C LEU A 122 14.69 -0.80 4.21
N PRO A 123 15.34 0.32 3.82
CA PRO A 123 16.50 0.83 4.56
C PRO A 123 16.20 1.21 6.01
N ASN A 124 14.98 1.69 6.27
CA ASN A 124 14.53 2.02 7.63
C ASN A 124 14.30 0.75 8.47
N LEU A 125 13.74 -0.29 7.83
CA LEU A 125 13.53 -1.58 8.46
C LEU A 125 14.85 -2.29 8.77
N PHE A 126 15.85 -2.16 7.90
CA PHE A 126 17.21 -2.66 8.20
C PHE A 126 17.82 -1.96 9.41
N ALA A 127 17.72 -0.64 9.50
CA ALA A 127 18.22 0.10 10.66
C ALA A 127 17.52 -0.31 11.96
N TYR A 128 16.20 -0.49 11.92
CA TYR A 128 15.43 -1.03 13.04
C TYR A 128 15.87 -2.44 13.41
N THR A 129 16.05 -3.32 12.42
CA THR A 129 16.52 -4.69 12.64
C THR A 129 17.88 -4.70 13.32
N GLU A 130 18.83 -3.90 12.84
CA GLU A 130 20.19 -3.79 13.40
C GLU A 130 20.14 -3.36 14.88
N ARG A 131 19.32 -2.36 15.23
CA ARG A 131 19.16 -1.94 16.63
C ARG A 131 18.60 -3.06 17.50
N VAL A 132 17.53 -3.73 17.07
CA VAL A 132 16.91 -4.84 17.83
C VAL A 132 17.89 -6.01 18.00
N VAL A 133 18.64 -6.34 16.95
CA VAL A 133 19.70 -7.37 17.02
C VAL A 133 20.74 -7.02 18.06
N ALA A 134 21.19 -5.77 18.10
CA ALA A 134 22.17 -5.31 19.09
C ALA A 134 21.60 -5.34 20.53
N GLU A 135 20.38 -4.84 20.72
CA GLU A 135 19.71 -4.80 22.03
C GLU A 135 19.47 -6.21 22.60
N LEU A 136 19.02 -7.14 21.76
CA LEU A 136 18.70 -8.51 22.18
C LEU A 136 19.89 -9.48 22.04
N LYS A 137 21.06 -9.01 21.57
CA LYS A 137 22.27 -9.81 21.34
C LYS A 137 22.00 -11.05 20.47
N LEU A 138 21.21 -10.87 19.41
CA LEU A 138 20.87 -11.98 18.49
C LEU A 138 22.06 -12.31 17.61
N THR A 139 22.15 -13.59 17.22
CA THR A 139 23.12 -14.01 16.21
C THR A 139 22.84 -13.29 14.89
N SER A 140 23.85 -12.63 14.33
CA SER A 140 23.73 -11.82 13.13
C SER A 140 25.00 -11.88 12.28
N GLY A 141 24.87 -11.44 11.05
CA GLY A 141 25.97 -11.29 10.11
C GLY A 141 25.84 -10.00 9.31
N LEU A 142 26.87 -9.68 8.55
CA LEU A 142 26.92 -8.45 7.77
C LEU A 142 26.16 -8.63 6.44
N TYR A 143 25.21 -7.74 6.19
CA TYR A 143 24.47 -7.67 4.93
C TYR A 143 24.65 -6.31 4.27
N HIS A 144 25.06 -6.31 3.00
CA HIS A 144 25.25 -5.08 2.22
C HIS A 144 23.98 -4.73 1.44
N PHE A 145 23.42 -3.53 1.70
CA PHE A 145 22.24 -3.05 0.99
C PHE A 145 22.34 -1.54 0.69
N MET A 146 22.16 -1.16 -0.56
CA MET A 146 22.17 0.25 -1.03
C MET A 146 23.37 1.07 -0.52
N GLY A 147 24.57 0.48 -0.59
CA GLY A 147 25.81 1.16 -0.20
C GLY A 147 26.06 1.23 1.30
N LYS A 148 25.26 0.56 2.13
CA LYS A 148 25.44 0.45 3.58
C LYS A 148 25.51 -1.01 4.00
N ASN A 149 26.22 -1.24 5.10
CA ASN A 149 26.30 -2.53 5.77
C ASN A 149 25.40 -2.52 6.99
N TYR A 150 24.64 -3.59 7.20
CA TYR A 150 23.73 -3.78 8.33
C TYR A 150 24.02 -5.11 9.01
N GLN A 151 23.97 -5.13 10.35
CA GLN A 151 24.01 -6.36 11.14
C GLN A 151 22.61 -6.94 11.27
N VAL A 152 22.35 -8.06 10.59
CA VAL A 152 21.02 -8.68 10.53
C VAL A 152 21.07 -10.18 10.76
N PRO A 153 20.00 -10.82 11.26
CA PRO A 153 19.91 -12.26 11.33
C PRO A 153 19.74 -12.84 9.92
N PHE A 154 20.18 -14.07 9.75
CA PHE A 154 20.04 -14.81 8.49
C PHE A 154 19.14 -16.02 8.67
N HIS A 155 18.34 -16.29 7.67
CA HIS A 155 17.46 -17.45 7.65
C HIS A 155 18.31 -18.74 7.50
N PRO A 156 18.13 -19.75 8.38
CA PRO A 156 19.04 -20.88 8.47
C PRO A 156 19.05 -21.78 7.23
N LEU A 157 17.98 -21.80 6.43
CA LEU A 157 17.87 -22.71 5.29
C LEU A 157 18.41 -22.12 3.98
N ASP A 158 18.27 -20.82 3.77
CA ASP A 158 18.62 -20.19 2.48
C ASP A 158 19.57 -18.98 2.62
N SER A 159 20.04 -18.73 3.83
CA SER A 159 20.98 -17.64 4.15
C SER A 159 20.53 -16.25 3.67
N LYS A 160 19.25 -16.04 3.48
CA LYS A 160 18.70 -14.69 3.21
C LYS A 160 18.59 -13.90 4.51
N PRO A 161 18.83 -12.57 4.47
CA PRO A 161 18.66 -11.74 5.65
C PRO A 161 17.20 -11.70 6.10
N ILE A 162 16.98 -11.69 7.41
CA ILE A 162 15.69 -11.53 8.02
C ILE A 162 15.53 -10.07 8.44
N VAL A 163 14.48 -9.44 7.95
CA VAL A 163 14.10 -8.06 8.27
C VAL A 163 12.99 -8.08 9.30
N LEU A 164 13.22 -7.48 10.45
CA LEU A 164 12.23 -7.36 11.50
C LEU A 164 11.21 -6.26 11.17
N MET A 165 9.96 -6.54 11.48
CA MET A 165 8.86 -5.61 11.25
C MET A 165 8.40 -5.03 12.60
N PRO A 166 8.44 -3.70 12.77
CA PRO A 166 7.92 -3.06 13.97
C PRO A 166 6.40 -3.25 14.11
N CYS A 167 5.94 -3.65 15.29
CA CYS A 167 4.52 -3.88 15.55
C CYS A 167 3.66 -2.63 15.31
N GLU A 168 4.22 -1.42 15.53
CA GLU A 168 3.50 -0.17 15.30
C GLU A 168 3.12 0.07 13.84
N LEU A 169 3.78 -0.61 12.87
CA LEU A 169 3.42 -0.55 11.45
C LEU A 169 2.34 -1.55 11.06
N LEU A 170 1.98 -2.48 11.95
CA LEU A 170 1.15 -3.62 11.63
C LEU A 170 -0.30 -3.39 12.04
N SER A 171 -1.23 -3.83 11.22
CA SER A 171 -2.65 -3.86 11.52
C SER A 171 -3.24 -5.24 11.27
N LEU A 172 -4.14 -5.68 12.13
CA LEU A 172 -4.92 -6.92 11.97
C LEU A 172 -6.13 -6.72 11.07
N LYS A 173 -6.59 -5.48 10.92
CA LYS A 173 -7.73 -5.14 10.08
C LYS A 173 -7.25 -4.27 8.92
N PRO A 174 -7.66 -4.57 7.69
CA PRO A 174 -7.45 -3.68 6.57
C PRO A 174 -8.28 -2.41 6.80
N VAL A 175 -7.64 -1.34 7.26
CA VAL A 175 -8.28 -0.09 7.72
C VAL A 175 -9.15 0.57 6.64
N ALA A 176 -8.85 0.30 5.37
CA ALA A 176 -9.47 1.04 4.27
C ALA A 176 -10.56 0.29 3.52
N TYR A 177 -10.88 -0.95 3.87
CA TYR A 177 -11.47 -1.82 2.86
C TYR A 177 -12.80 -2.46 3.24
N ASN A 178 -13.36 -2.04 4.35
CA ASN A 178 -14.77 -2.28 4.57
C ASN A 178 -15.55 -1.15 3.89
N TRP A 179 -15.89 -1.36 2.63
CA TRP A 179 -16.62 -0.39 1.82
C TRP A 179 -18.01 -0.11 2.37
N SER A 180 -18.58 -1.06 3.14
CA SER A 180 -19.84 -0.86 3.86
C SER A 180 -19.73 0.15 5.02
N GLU A 181 -18.52 0.36 5.54
CA GLU A 181 -18.23 1.36 6.56
C GLU A 181 -17.80 2.72 5.98
N THR A 182 -17.65 2.83 4.67
CA THR A 182 -17.31 4.11 4.05
C THR A 182 -18.58 4.90 3.76
N ASP A 183 -18.64 6.15 4.27
CA ASP A 183 -19.74 7.09 4.00
C ASP A 183 -19.89 7.46 2.51
N LEU A 184 -19.01 6.94 1.63
CA LEU A 184 -19.18 7.01 0.17
C LEU A 184 -20.47 6.35 -0.30
N ILE A 185 -20.97 5.40 0.47
CA ILE A 185 -22.22 4.68 0.22
C ILE A 185 -23.33 5.23 1.13
N SER A 186 -23.06 6.33 1.83
CA SER A 186 -24.07 6.96 2.65
C SER A 186 -25.31 7.35 1.82
N GLU A 187 -26.45 7.36 2.48
CA GLU A 187 -27.72 7.78 1.87
C GLU A 187 -27.64 9.17 1.25
N ASP A 188 -26.70 9.97 1.72
CA ASP A 188 -26.51 11.36 1.32
C ASP A 188 -25.65 11.53 0.04
N ASN A 189 -25.01 10.45 -0.46
CA ASN A 189 -24.25 10.55 -1.69
C ASN A 189 -25.12 10.22 -2.92
N ASP A 190 -25.91 11.19 -3.34
CA ASP A 190 -26.83 11.08 -4.47
C ASP A 190 -26.15 10.68 -5.78
N VAL A 191 -24.87 11.00 -5.97
CA VAL A 191 -24.13 10.64 -7.18
C VAL A 191 -23.88 9.14 -7.23
N VAL A 192 -23.41 8.54 -6.14
CA VAL A 192 -23.23 7.08 -6.07
C VAL A 192 -24.56 6.36 -6.22
N LYS A 193 -25.58 6.83 -5.50
CA LYS A 193 -26.95 6.30 -5.55
C LYS A 193 -27.52 6.35 -6.95
N MET A 194 -27.43 7.48 -7.63
CA MET A 194 -27.97 7.68 -8.97
C MET A 194 -27.28 6.81 -10.03
N MET A 195 -25.98 6.53 -9.87
CA MET A 195 -25.22 5.73 -10.82
C MET A 195 -25.30 4.24 -10.58
N VAL A 196 -25.47 3.84 -9.32
CA VAL A 196 -25.48 2.42 -8.92
C VAL A 196 -26.89 1.83 -8.97
N THR A 197 -27.91 2.60 -8.64
CA THR A 197 -29.32 2.16 -8.62
C THR A 197 -29.80 1.59 -9.97
N PRO A 198 -29.51 2.19 -11.15
CA PRO A 198 -29.94 1.63 -12.42
C PRO A 198 -29.32 0.27 -12.75
N GLN A 199 -28.15 -0.03 -12.21
CA GLN A 199 -27.42 -1.26 -12.49
C GLN A 199 -27.71 -2.38 -11.48
N LEU A 200 -28.04 -2.04 -10.24
CA LEU A 200 -28.20 -2.97 -9.13
C LEU A 200 -29.62 -3.03 -8.54
N GLY A 201 -30.52 -2.18 -9.03
CA GLY A 201 -31.92 -2.15 -8.56
C GLY A 201 -32.10 -1.49 -7.18
N LYS A 202 -33.27 -1.72 -6.56
CA LYS A 202 -33.61 -1.08 -5.27
C LYS A 202 -32.77 -1.57 -4.10
N ASP A 203 -32.16 -2.74 -4.20
CA ASP A 203 -31.29 -3.36 -3.17
C ASP A 203 -29.81 -3.13 -3.42
N TRP A 204 -29.49 -1.98 -3.99
CA TRP A 204 -28.15 -1.64 -4.41
C TRP A 204 -27.11 -1.72 -3.26
N ARG A 205 -27.51 -1.51 -1.99
CA ARG A 205 -26.58 -1.65 -0.84
C ARG A 205 -26.06 -3.07 -0.71
N ASN A 206 -26.94 -4.07 -0.63
CA ASN A 206 -26.55 -5.48 -0.50
C ASN A 206 -25.77 -5.96 -1.73
N ALA A 207 -26.21 -5.50 -2.91
CA ALA A 207 -25.51 -5.81 -4.15
C ALA A 207 -24.16 -5.08 -4.20
N PHE A 208 -24.07 -3.88 -3.67
CA PHE A 208 -22.85 -3.09 -3.56
C PHE A 208 -21.88 -3.74 -2.59
N GLU A 209 -22.24 -4.31 -1.47
CA GLU A 209 -21.37 -5.07 -0.57
C GLU A 209 -20.78 -6.34 -1.19
N ASN A 210 -21.44 -6.93 -2.17
CA ASN A 210 -21.08 -8.22 -2.76
C ASN A 210 -20.40 -8.16 -4.15
N CYS A 211 -20.45 -7.06 -4.90
CA CYS A 211 -20.11 -7.04 -6.33
C CYS A 211 -18.86 -6.23 -6.76
N PHE A 212 -18.00 -5.88 -6.04
CA PHE A 212 -17.52 -4.62 -5.84
C PHE A 212 -16.34 -3.92 -6.39
N PRO A 213 -15.06 -4.35 -6.32
CA PRO A 213 -13.97 -3.42 -6.64
C PRO A 213 -14.11 -2.81 -8.06
N ALA A 214 -14.54 -3.63 -9.02
CA ALA A 214 -14.63 -3.23 -10.42
C ALA A 214 -15.70 -2.16 -10.69
N LEU A 215 -16.87 -2.26 -10.01
CA LEU A 215 -17.95 -1.29 -10.20
C LEU A 215 -17.58 0.03 -9.53
N ILE A 216 -17.06 -0.01 -8.32
CA ILE A 216 -16.59 1.19 -7.60
C ILE A 216 -15.53 1.92 -8.43
N LYS A 217 -14.54 1.20 -8.94
CA LYS A 217 -13.53 1.78 -9.82
C LYS A 217 -14.15 2.45 -11.04
N LYS A 218 -15.13 1.80 -11.68
CA LYS A 218 -15.82 2.37 -12.84
C LYS A 218 -16.53 3.68 -12.49
N VAL A 219 -17.27 3.69 -11.38
CA VAL A 219 -17.97 4.90 -10.88
C VAL A 219 -16.98 6.02 -10.57
N MET A 220 -15.90 5.71 -9.85
CA MET A 220 -14.86 6.70 -9.53
C MET A 220 -14.15 7.24 -10.78
N LEU A 221 -13.91 6.40 -11.80
CA LEU A 221 -13.32 6.86 -13.06
C LEU A 221 -14.24 7.78 -13.86
N MET A 222 -15.56 7.66 -13.69
CA MET A 222 -16.55 8.57 -14.26
C MET A 222 -16.71 9.85 -13.42
N HIS A 223 -16.51 9.76 -12.11
CA HIS A 223 -16.61 10.86 -11.15
C HIS A 223 -15.33 10.90 -10.27
N PRO A 224 -14.23 11.48 -10.76
CA PRO A 224 -12.96 11.49 -10.05
C PRO A 224 -12.99 12.14 -8.66
N SER A 225 -13.91 13.07 -8.41
CA SER A 225 -14.13 13.67 -7.08
C SER A 225 -14.40 12.65 -5.98
N LEU A 226 -15.07 11.53 -6.31
CA LEU A 226 -15.30 10.44 -5.37
C LEU A 226 -14.00 9.78 -4.88
N MET A 227 -12.96 9.75 -5.72
CA MET A 227 -11.65 9.28 -5.28
C MET A 227 -11.03 10.22 -4.24
N SER A 228 -11.20 11.54 -4.40
CA SER A 228 -10.75 12.52 -3.39
C SER A 228 -11.49 12.36 -2.07
N ASP A 229 -12.81 12.12 -2.12
CA ASP A 229 -13.62 11.86 -0.93
C ASP A 229 -13.19 10.56 -0.25
N LEU A 230 -12.95 9.49 -1.00
CA LEU A 230 -12.42 8.24 -0.47
C LEU A 230 -11.07 8.43 0.23
N ILE A 231 -10.15 9.16 -0.39
CA ILE A 231 -8.84 9.47 0.20
C ILE A 231 -9.02 10.25 1.51
N ARG A 232 -9.92 11.22 1.54
CA ARG A 232 -10.24 12.00 2.74
C ARG A 232 -10.76 11.10 3.87
N LEU A 233 -11.73 10.24 3.57
CA LEU A 233 -12.31 9.29 4.52
C LEU A 233 -11.27 8.29 5.03
N TYR A 234 -10.44 7.78 4.13
CA TYR A 234 -9.35 6.90 4.47
C TYR A 234 -8.41 7.53 5.50
N ARG A 235 -8.05 8.80 5.32
CA ARG A 235 -7.18 9.54 6.26
C ARG A 235 -7.85 9.85 7.59
N ALA A 236 -9.16 10.00 7.62
CA ALA A 236 -9.89 10.30 8.84
C ALA A 236 -10.03 9.10 9.77
N LYS A 237 -9.86 7.87 9.26
CA LYS A 237 -9.96 6.65 10.08
C LYS A 237 -8.68 6.43 10.87
N PRO A 238 -8.74 6.36 12.21
CA PRO A 238 -7.57 6.01 13.01
C PRO A 238 -7.12 4.58 12.71
N GLY A 239 -5.83 4.40 12.46
CA GLY A 239 -5.23 3.07 12.32
C GLY A 239 -5.47 2.24 13.58
N ALA A 240 -5.96 1.02 13.41
CA ALA A 240 -6.06 0.08 14.52
C ALA A 240 -4.67 -0.55 14.74
N ALA A 241 -3.86 0.07 15.59
CA ALA A 241 -2.56 -0.48 15.96
C ALA A 241 -2.71 -1.85 16.61
N VAL A 242 -1.88 -2.80 16.20
CA VAL A 242 -1.79 -4.12 16.84
C VAL A 242 -1.14 -3.94 18.21
N SER A 243 -1.85 -4.30 19.26
CA SER A 243 -1.24 -4.39 20.59
C SER A 243 -0.11 -5.43 20.57
N ALA A 244 1.04 -5.09 21.15
CA ALA A 244 2.22 -5.97 21.21
C ALA A 244 1.94 -7.33 21.87
N SER A 245 0.86 -7.45 22.65
CA SER A 245 0.43 -8.68 23.32
C SER A 245 -0.20 -9.74 22.39
N LEU A 246 -0.45 -9.41 21.11
CA LEU A 246 -1.09 -10.33 20.13
C LEU A 246 -0.10 -10.93 19.13
N VAL A 247 1.20 -10.61 19.25
CA VAL A 247 2.25 -11.04 18.33
C VAL A 247 3.20 -11.99 19.07
N VAL A 248 2.67 -13.12 19.54
CA VAL A 248 3.46 -14.26 20.04
C VAL A 248 3.22 -15.47 19.16
#